data_3529f659e8c1f4fb0501f2c5c08edb73
#
_entry.id   3529f659e8c1f4fb0501f2c5c08edb73
#
_cell.length_a   1.000
_cell.length_b   1.000
_cell.length_c   1.000
_cell.angle_alpha   90.00
_cell.angle_beta   90.00
_cell.angle_gamma   90.00
#
_symmetry.space_group_name_H-M   'P 1'
#
loop_
_entity.id
_entity.type
_entity.pdbx_description
1 polymer ?
#
loop_
_entity_poly.entity_id
_entity_poly.type
_entity_poly.pdbx_seq_one_letter_code
_entity_poly.pdbx_strand_id
1 'polypeptide(L)'
;MGNRDDLFEKEDKKLVENKAALVAIIISAVAVICSIIAVIVGVSSCNRVSLVEEIQNSILENVERDNKDLKENTTQRETTDKETTTEETTVKETTTQKTTASKATATVPATKPQETTTLRSLNNNTGNNGNIASSNGSISKLSVKGTKIVNASGQAVVLNGISTHGIAWFPQYINKEAFQSVKNTFGANVIRIAMYSEPSAGYYEGLWSKVDEAVEYAKQVGLYVIIDWHILGDGNPNTYKSEAIKFFTYMSAKYKNCNNVLYEICNEPNGNVSWANDIKPYAIDLIKTIRANDPDGIILVGTPTWSQDVDVVADDPIKGYSNIMYTLHFYAATHTDWNRQKLITAINKGLPVFVSEFSICDASGNGWNDINSGNEWMKLLDQYNISFVGWSLCNKDEKASILSTNCWTTGGWSDNDLSESGRFLIEQLRKH
;
A
#
# COMPACT_ATOMS: atom_id res chain seq x y z
N MET A 1 -11.25 -44.13 -32.32
CA MET A 1 -11.43 -43.25 -31.16
C MET A 1 -10.43 -43.57 -30.04
N GLY A 2 -9.21 -43.98 -30.36
CA GLY A 2 -8.23 -44.44 -29.39
C GLY A 2 -6.92 -43.67 -29.31
N ASN A 3 -6.84 -42.47 -29.91
CA ASN A 3 -5.53 -41.78 -30.07
C ASN A 3 -5.44 -40.35 -29.52
N ARG A 4 -6.47 -39.85 -28.88
CA ARG A 4 -6.44 -38.47 -28.30
C ARG A 4 -6.15 -38.51 -26.82
N ASP A 5 -6.72 -39.42 -26.08
CA ASP A 5 -6.57 -39.50 -24.62
C ASP A 5 -5.14 -39.92 -24.23
N ASP A 6 -4.52 -40.83 -25.00
CA ASP A 6 -3.11 -41.27 -24.82
C ASP A 6 -2.09 -40.10 -25.07
N LEU A 7 -2.43 -39.14 -25.90
CA LEU A 7 -1.56 -37.97 -26.16
C LEU A 7 -1.64 -36.93 -25.04
N PHE A 8 -2.81 -36.70 -24.50
CA PHE A 8 -2.99 -35.79 -23.35
C PHE A 8 -2.32 -36.33 -22.09
N GLU A 9 -2.49 -37.63 -21.80
CA GLU A 9 -1.85 -38.27 -20.64
C GLU A 9 -0.31 -38.22 -20.72
N LYS A 10 0.27 -38.35 -21.91
CA LYS A 10 1.72 -38.18 -22.15
C LYS A 10 2.21 -36.76 -22.02
N GLU A 11 1.45 -35.76 -22.46
CA GLU A 11 1.81 -34.35 -22.34
C GLU A 11 1.73 -33.88 -20.88
N ASP A 12 0.71 -34.29 -20.14
CA ASP A 12 0.57 -33.99 -18.72
C ASP A 12 1.68 -34.64 -17.88
N LYS A 13 2.04 -35.88 -18.16
CA LYS A 13 3.14 -36.54 -17.48
C LYS A 13 4.48 -35.88 -17.74
N LYS A 14 4.74 -35.44 -18.97
CA LYS A 14 5.94 -34.69 -19.34
C LYS A 14 5.98 -33.29 -18.72
N LEU A 15 4.84 -32.64 -18.54
CA LEU A 15 4.71 -31.36 -17.85
C LEU A 15 5.03 -31.49 -16.36
N VAL A 16 4.54 -32.57 -15.71
CA VAL A 16 4.84 -32.85 -14.29
C VAL A 16 6.32 -33.20 -14.11
N GLU A 17 6.92 -34.00 -14.99
CA GLU A 17 8.36 -34.31 -14.94
C GLU A 17 9.23 -33.04 -15.15
N ASN A 18 8.86 -32.17 -16.06
CA ASN A 18 9.56 -30.90 -16.29
C ASN A 18 9.46 -29.94 -15.09
N LYS A 19 8.29 -29.87 -14.44
CA LYS A 19 8.11 -29.07 -13.21
C LYS A 19 8.94 -29.62 -12.05
N ALA A 20 8.98 -30.92 -11.87
CA ALA A 20 9.80 -31.58 -10.84
C ALA A 20 11.30 -31.32 -11.06
N ALA A 21 11.78 -31.38 -12.30
CA ALA A 21 13.16 -31.05 -12.65
C ALA A 21 13.49 -29.58 -12.38
N LEU A 22 12.59 -28.65 -12.70
CA LEU A 22 12.76 -27.23 -12.44
C LEU A 22 12.82 -26.94 -10.93
N VAL A 23 11.98 -27.55 -10.14
CA VAL A 23 11.99 -27.43 -8.67
C VAL A 23 13.30 -27.94 -8.09
N ALA A 24 13.81 -29.06 -8.57
CA ALA A 24 15.10 -29.61 -8.12
C ALA A 24 16.28 -28.66 -8.43
N ILE A 25 16.25 -27.99 -9.59
CA ILE A 25 17.25 -26.98 -9.97
C ILE A 25 17.16 -25.77 -9.04
N ILE A 26 15.96 -25.28 -8.75
CA ILE A 26 15.76 -24.13 -7.85
C ILE A 26 16.25 -24.46 -6.43
N ILE A 27 15.92 -25.63 -5.89
CA ILE A 27 16.40 -26.08 -4.57
C ILE A 27 17.93 -26.10 -4.52
N SER A 28 18.56 -26.63 -5.56
CA SER A 28 20.03 -26.69 -5.64
C SER A 28 20.66 -25.30 -5.70
N ALA A 29 20.07 -24.38 -6.46
CA ALA A 29 20.53 -23.00 -6.56
C ALA A 29 20.38 -22.24 -5.22
N VAL A 30 19.27 -22.40 -4.52
CA VAL A 30 19.04 -21.82 -3.20
C VAL A 30 20.05 -22.35 -2.17
N ALA A 31 20.33 -23.65 -2.15
CA ALA A 31 21.32 -24.24 -1.26
C ALA A 31 22.73 -23.64 -1.48
N VAL A 32 23.13 -23.42 -2.73
CA VAL A 32 24.40 -22.77 -3.07
C VAL A 32 24.43 -21.32 -2.58
N ILE A 33 23.37 -20.55 -2.82
CA ILE A 33 23.25 -19.17 -2.39
C ILE A 33 23.31 -19.05 -0.85
N CYS A 34 22.55 -19.89 -0.13
CA CYS A 34 22.56 -19.93 1.34
C CYS A 34 23.97 -20.28 1.88
N SER A 35 24.70 -21.19 1.22
CA SER A 35 26.05 -21.54 1.59
C SER A 35 27.03 -20.37 1.41
N ILE A 36 26.88 -19.60 0.33
CA ILE A 36 27.69 -18.41 0.06
C ILE A 36 27.40 -17.31 1.11
N ILE A 37 26.13 -17.04 1.39
CA ILE A 37 25.71 -16.06 2.39
C ILE A 37 26.25 -16.45 3.79
N ALA A 38 26.15 -17.73 4.17
CA ALA A 38 26.65 -18.22 5.45
C ALA A 38 28.19 -18.06 5.59
N VAL A 39 28.94 -18.16 4.49
CA VAL A 39 30.39 -17.87 4.45
C VAL A 39 30.66 -16.38 4.68
N ILE A 40 29.89 -15.51 4.00
CA ILE A 40 30.05 -14.05 4.09
C ILE A 40 29.72 -13.54 5.51
N VAL A 41 28.69 -14.10 6.15
CA VAL A 41 28.23 -13.70 7.48
C VAL A 41 29.04 -14.35 8.62
N GLY A 42 30.00 -15.23 8.31
CA GLY A 42 30.89 -15.84 9.32
C GLY A 42 30.22 -16.89 10.23
N VAL A 43 29.13 -17.50 9.77
CA VAL A 43 28.40 -18.56 10.52
C VAL A 43 29.28 -19.82 10.60
N SER A 44 29.35 -20.46 11.77
CA SER A 44 30.14 -21.67 11.98
C SER A 44 29.65 -22.83 11.11
N SER A 45 30.56 -23.72 10.68
CA SER A 45 30.27 -24.81 9.74
C SER A 45 29.13 -25.75 10.22
N CYS A 46 29.01 -25.95 11.52
CA CYS A 46 27.95 -26.80 12.10
C CYS A 46 26.54 -26.17 11.97
N ASN A 47 26.44 -24.85 12.18
CA ASN A 47 25.16 -24.12 12.04
C ASN A 47 24.74 -23.93 10.58
N ARG A 48 25.70 -23.99 9.64
CA ARG A 48 25.41 -23.87 8.19
C ARG A 48 24.64 -25.06 7.65
N VAL A 49 25.05 -26.26 8.04
CA VAL A 49 24.40 -27.50 7.59
C VAL A 49 22.95 -27.55 8.09
N SER A 50 22.74 -27.24 9.37
CA SER A 50 21.40 -27.20 9.97
C SER A 50 20.46 -26.18 9.30
N LEU A 51 20.96 -24.97 9.01
CA LEU A 51 20.16 -23.94 8.36
C LEU A 51 19.78 -24.29 6.92
N VAL A 52 20.69 -24.89 6.16
CA VAL A 52 20.43 -25.33 4.78
C VAL A 52 19.42 -26.47 4.77
N GLU A 53 19.53 -27.43 5.68
CA GLU A 53 18.59 -28.53 5.82
C GLU A 53 17.17 -28.05 6.21
N GLU A 54 17.07 -27.08 7.11
CA GLU A 54 15.80 -26.48 7.54
C GLU A 54 15.09 -25.77 6.37
N ILE A 55 15.84 -24.98 5.58
CA ILE A 55 15.30 -24.31 4.39
C ILE A 55 14.87 -25.33 3.32
N GLN A 56 15.68 -26.38 3.08
CA GLN A 56 15.32 -27.43 2.11
C GLN A 56 14.06 -28.17 2.50
N ASN A 57 13.90 -28.51 3.77
CA ASN A 57 12.70 -29.19 4.28
C ASN A 57 11.46 -28.30 4.16
N SER A 58 11.56 -27.01 4.47
CA SER A 58 10.46 -26.06 4.31
C SER A 58 10.01 -25.89 2.85
N ILE A 59 10.95 -25.90 1.90
CA ILE A 59 10.63 -25.86 0.46
C ILE A 59 9.93 -27.15 0.02
N LEU A 60 10.43 -28.30 0.46
CA LEU A 60 9.83 -29.60 0.15
C LEU A 60 8.39 -29.73 0.66
N GLU A 61 8.13 -29.34 1.90
CA GLU A 61 6.79 -29.33 2.49
C GLU A 61 5.81 -28.45 1.72
N ASN A 62 6.24 -27.27 1.26
CA ASN A 62 5.40 -26.39 0.46
C ASN A 62 5.08 -26.99 -0.92
N VAL A 63 6.08 -27.59 -1.59
CA VAL A 63 5.89 -28.25 -2.89
C VAL A 63 4.96 -29.48 -2.77
N GLU A 64 5.06 -30.24 -1.70
CA GLU A 64 4.17 -31.39 -1.46
C GLU A 64 2.72 -30.93 -1.20
N ARG A 65 2.54 -29.82 -0.48
CA ARG A 65 1.23 -29.21 -0.25
C ARG A 65 0.58 -28.76 -1.55
N ASP A 66 1.33 -28.00 -2.38
CA ASP A 66 0.84 -27.51 -3.67
C ASP A 66 0.48 -28.67 -4.62
N ASN A 67 1.25 -29.76 -4.62
CA ASN A 67 0.97 -30.95 -5.41
C ASN A 67 -0.27 -31.71 -4.91
N LYS A 68 -0.55 -31.68 -3.61
CA LYS A 68 -1.75 -32.32 -3.04
C LYS A 68 -3.00 -31.50 -3.44
N ASP A 69 -2.94 -30.19 -3.34
CA ASP A 69 -4.04 -29.30 -3.72
C ASP A 69 -4.36 -29.39 -5.23
N LEU A 70 -3.33 -29.53 -6.06
CA LEU A 70 -3.49 -29.78 -7.50
C LEU A 70 -4.18 -31.14 -7.80
N LYS A 71 -3.85 -32.19 -7.07
CA LYS A 71 -4.50 -33.51 -7.22
C LYS A 71 -5.96 -33.49 -6.77
N GLU A 72 -6.26 -32.85 -5.65
CA GLU A 72 -7.63 -32.72 -5.14
C GLU A 72 -8.51 -31.89 -6.10
N ASN A 73 -7.99 -30.80 -6.67
CA ASN A 73 -8.68 -29.99 -7.68
C ASN A 73 -8.91 -30.75 -9.00
N THR A 74 -7.98 -31.61 -9.41
CA THR A 74 -8.13 -32.43 -10.62
C THR A 74 -9.22 -33.48 -10.41
N THR A 75 -9.26 -34.12 -9.23
CA THR A 75 -10.27 -35.14 -8.88
C THR A 75 -11.66 -34.50 -8.77
N GLN A 76 -11.80 -33.31 -8.26
CA GLN A 76 -13.08 -32.58 -8.22
C GLN A 76 -13.56 -32.19 -9.62
N ARG A 77 -12.66 -31.86 -10.54
CA ARG A 77 -13.00 -31.54 -11.94
C ARG A 77 -13.52 -32.77 -12.68
N GLU A 78 -12.89 -33.93 -12.50
CA GLU A 78 -13.34 -35.20 -13.10
C GLU A 78 -14.69 -35.70 -12.57
N THR A 79 -15.05 -35.38 -11.31
CA THR A 79 -16.37 -35.69 -10.75
C THR A 79 -17.45 -34.72 -11.28
N THR A 80 -17.15 -33.48 -11.47
CA THR A 80 -18.10 -32.48 -12.01
C THR A 80 -18.39 -32.74 -13.49
N ASP A 81 -17.39 -33.13 -14.28
CA ASP A 81 -17.59 -33.46 -15.71
C ASP A 81 -18.36 -34.78 -15.91
N LYS A 82 -18.35 -35.69 -14.94
CA LYS A 82 -19.16 -36.94 -14.99
C LYS A 82 -20.64 -36.70 -14.62
N GLU A 83 -20.95 -35.72 -13.77
CA GLU A 83 -22.33 -35.35 -13.43
C GLU A 83 -23.03 -34.56 -14.54
N THR A 84 -22.28 -33.78 -15.33
CA THR A 84 -22.84 -32.97 -16.42
C THR A 84 -23.17 -33.77 -17.68
N THR A 85 -22.67 -34.99 -17.82
CA THR A 85 -22.89 -35.83 -19.02
C THR A 85 -24.12 -36.75 -18.91
N THR A 86 -24.86 -36.71 -17.80
CA THR A 86 -25.99 -37.61 -17.56
C THR A 86 -27.38 -36.96 -17.69
N GLU A 87 -27.47 -35.63 -17.97
CA GLU A 87 -28.75 -34.90 -18.07
C GLU A 87 -29.13 -34.36 -19.46
N GLU A 88 -28.41 -34.70 -20.52
CA GLU A 88 -28.80 -34.32 -21.89
C GLU A 88 -29.35 -35.48 -22.71
N THR A 89 -30.53 -35.97 -22.35
CA THR A 89 -31.40 -36.68 -23.32
C THR A 89 -32.87 -36.54 -22.86
N THR A 90 -33.53 -35.58 -23.33
CA THR A 90 -34.97 -35.47 -23.69
C THR A 90 -35.45 -34.02 -23.62
N VAL A 91 -35.60 -33.37 -24.78
CA VAL A 91 -36.81 -32.61 -25.12
C VAL A 91 -36.73 -32.23 -26.62
N LYS A 92 -37.82 -32.60 -27.28
CA LYS A 92 -38.11 -32.48 -28.72
C LYS A 92 -38.19 -31.02 -29.22
N GLU A 93 -37.90 -30.95 -30.56
CA GLU A 93 -38.25 -29.92 -31.54
C GLU A 93 -39.61 -29.23 -31.32
N THR A 94 -39.67 -27.92 -31.52
CA THR A 94 -40.75 -27.28 -32.27
C THR A 94 -40.35 -25.88 -32.75
N THR A 95 -40.19 -25.78 -34.06
CA THR A 95 -40.64 -24.78 -35.07
C THR A 95 -40.34 -23.28 -34.85
N THR A 96 -39.54 -22.82 -35.79
CA THR A 96 -39.40 -21.56 -36.56
C THR A 96 -40.55 -20.55 -36.48
N GLN A 97 -40.26 -19.28 -36.20
CA GLN A 97 -40.78 -18.15 -37.05
C GLN A 97 -39.83 -16.97 -37.09
N LYS A 98 -39.63 -16.54 -38.31
CA LYS A 98 -38.83 -15.45 -38.84
C LYS A 98 -39.73 -14.20 -38.87
N THR A 99 -39.27 -13.06 -38.37
CA THR A 99 -39.78 -11.76 -38.85
C THR A 99 -38.69 -10.68 -38.86
N THR A 100 -38.69 -10.03 -39.95
CA THR A 100 -37.85 -9.08 -40.65
C THR A 100 -37.64 -7.72 -39.94
N ALA A 101 -36.55 -7.12 -40.36
CA ALA A 101 -36.01 -5.78 -40.11
C ALA A 101 -37.01 -4.61 -40.23
N SER A 102 -36.72 -3.56 -39.45
CA SER A 102 -36.94 -2.20 -39.94
C SER A 102 -35.87 -1.23 -39.45
N LYS A 103 -35.31 -0.55 -40.38
CA LYS A 103 -34.26 0.47 -40.32
C LYS A 103 -34.98 1.82 -40.18
N ALA A 104 -34.67 2.64 -39.20
CA ALA A 104 -35.06 4.04 -39.23
C ALA A 104 -33.86 4.93 -38.89
N THR A 105 -33.48 5.68 -39.90
CA THR A 105 -32.51 6.78 -39.87
C THR A 105 -33.24 8.04 -39.41
N ALA A 106 -32.68 8.80 -38.48
CA ALA A 106 -33.09 10.18 -38.28
C ALA A 106 -31.90 11.06 -37.87
N THR A 107 -31.72 12.04 -38.65
CA THR A 107 -30.85 13.17 -38.83
C THR A 107 -30.67 14.07 -37.62
N VAL A 108 -29.45 14.64 -37.52
CA VAL A 108 -29.01 15.75 -36.67
C VAL A 108 -29.69 17.06 -37.10
N PRO A 109 -29.91 18.02 -36.20
CA PRO A 109 -29.33 19.33 -36.43
C PRO A 109 -28.50 19.93 -35.30
N ALA A 110 -27.40 20.50 -35.69
CA ALA A 110 -26.56 21.38 -34.88
C ALA A 110 -27.21 22.76 -34.71
N THR A 111 -27.08 23.28 -33.48
CA THR A 111 -27.09 24.75 -33.27
C THR A 111 -26.21 25.11 -32.07
N LYS A 112 -25.24 25.93 -32.36
CA LYS A 112 -24.35 26.65 -31.45
C LYS A 112 -25.03 27.96 -31.08
N PRO A 113 -24.88 28.47 -29.86
CA PRO A 113 -24.58 29.87 -29.67
C PRO A 113 -23.26 30.08 -28.91
N GLN A 114 -22.56 31.03 -29.44
CA GLN A 114 -21.35 31.65 -28.96
C GLN A 114 -21.75 32.67 -27.90
N GLU A 115 -21.18 32.59 -26.69
CA GLU A 115 -21.21 33.71 -25.78
C GLU A 115 -19.83 34.01 -25.22
N THR A 116 -19.57 35.30 -25.18
CA THR A 116 -18.38 36.05 -24.97
C THR A 116 -17.91 35.95 -23.51
N THR A 117 -16.68 35.52 -23.31
CA THR A 117 -16.08 35.44 -21.97
C THR A 117 -15.35 36.74 -21.66
N THR A 118 -15.83 37.44 -20.67
CA THR A 118 -15.15 38.57 -20.05
C THR A 118 -14.05 38.04 -19.12
N LEU A 119 -12.80 38.31 -19.44
CA LEU A 119 -11.63 38.04 -18.61
C LEU A 119 -11.70 38.89 -17.33
N ARG A 120 -11.96 38.21 -16.22
CA ARG A 120 -11.71 38.79 -14.89
C ARG A 120 -10.30 38.39 -14.47
N SER A 121 -9.46 39.39 -14.36
CA SER A 121 -8.13 39.34 -13.74
C SER A 121 -8.23 38.71 -12.34
N LEU A 122 -7.63 37.52 -12.15
CA LEU A 122 -7.41 36.95 -10.82
C LEU A 122 -6.07 37.49 -10.32
N ASN A 123 -6.17 38.31 -9.31
CA ASN A 123 -5.05 38.73 -8.49
C ASN A 123 -4.28 37.51 -7.97
N ASN A 124 -2.99 37.49 -8.24
CA ASN A 124 -2.01 36.64 -7.58
C ASN A 124 -2.03 36.95 -6.07
N ASN A 125 -2.71 36.10 -5.32
CA ASN A 125 -2.51 36.04 -3.89
C ASN A 125 -1.50 34.88 -3.67
N THR A 126 -0.25 35.24 -3.49
CA THR A 126 0.81 34.37 -2.99
C THR A 126 0.31 33.73 -1.71
N GLY A 127 0.10 32.39 -1.80
CA GLY A 127 -0.35 31.59 -0.68
C GLY A 127 0.62 31.71 0.49
N ASN A 128 0.13 32.32 1.54
CA ASN A 128 0.74 32.27 2.85
C ASN A 128 0.59 30.84 3.35
N ASN A 129 1.68 30.08 3.35
CA ASN A 129 1.78 28.80 4.06
C ASN A 129 1.38 29.05 5.52
N GLY A 130 0.15 28.67 5.87
CA GLY A 130 -0.37 28.83 7.22
C GLY A 130 0.54 28.06 8.17
N ASN A 131 1.23 28.79 9.02
CA ASN A 131 2.04 28.26 10.11
C ASN A 131 1.20 27.26 10.90
N ILE A 132 1.55 25.98 10.81
CA ILE A 132 0.83 24.84 11.45
C ILE A 132 0.95 24.88 12.98
N ALA A 133 1.88 25.67 13.50
CA ALA A 133 2.02 25.92 14.94
C ALA A 133 1.04 26.99 15.40
N SER A 134 0.16 26.65 16.34
CA SER A 134 -0.54 27.66 17.11
C SER A 134 0.48 28.51 17.87
N SER A 135 0.11 29.74 18.21
CA SER A 135 0.97 30.73 18.88
C SER A 135 1.64 30.27 20.19
N ASN A 136 1.38 29.03 20.64
CA ASN A 136 1.97 28.40 21.85
C ASN A 136 2.78 27.13 21.53
N GLY A 137 3.18 26.88 20.27
CA GLY A 137 3.98 25.70 19.93
C GLY A 137 3.23 24.35 19.94
N SER A 138 1.92 24.34 20.19
CA SER A 138 1.12 23.10 20.16
C SER A 138 0.63 22.80 18.75
N ILE A 139 0.73 21.51 18.36
CA ILE A 139 0.20 21.02 17.09
C ILE A 139 -1.33 21.11 17.11
N SER A 140 -1.93 21.65 16.04
CA SER A 140 -3.38 21.75 15.90
C SER A 140 -4.04 20.39 15.75
N LYS A 141 -5.19 20.18 16.39
CA LYS A 141 -6.01 19.01 16.11
C LYS A 141 -6.53 19.06 14.69
N LEU A 142 -6.48 17.91 14.01
CA LEU A 142 -6.96 17.74 12.64
C LEU A 142 -8.30 17.02 12.58
N SER A 143 -9.05 17.29 11.52
CA SER A 143 -10.27 16.56 11.17
C SER A 143 -10.42 16.47 9.65
N VAL A 144 -11.33 15.63 9.17
CA VAL A 144 -11.65 15.48 7.74
C VAL A 144 -12.95 16.20 7.42
N LYS A 145 -12.92 17.10 6.44
CA LYS A 145 -14.10 17.83 5.95
C LYS A 145 -14.19 17.72 4.42
N GLY A 146 -15.20 17.01 3.93
CA GLY A 146 -15.26 16.64 2.52
C GLY A 146 -14.05 15.77 2.15
N THR A 147 -13.29 16.16 1.15
CA THR A 147 -12.06 15.47 0.70
C THR A 147 -10.78 16.01 1.34
N LYS A 148 -10.86 16.91 2.34
CA LYS A 148 -9.71 17.65 2.87
C LYS A 148 -9.48 17.36 4.34
N ILE A 149 -8.21 17.39 4.75
CA ILE A 149 -7.83 17.57 6.15
C ILE A 149 -7.96 19.06 6.49
N VAL A 150 -8.51 19.35 7.65
CA VAL A 150 -8.63 20.72 8.16
C VAL A 150 -8.12 20.82 9.61
N ASN A 151 -7.59 21.98 9.98
CA ASN A 151 -7.21 22.28 11.36
C ASN A 151 -8.43 22.69 12.21
N ALA A 152 -8.21 22.96 13.49
CA ALA A 152 -9.26 23.37 14.43
C ALA A 152 -10.00 24.67 14.02
N SER A 153 -9.37 25.51 13.18
CA SER A 153 -9.99 26.73 12.61
C SER A 153 -10.77 26.45 11.31
N GLY A 154 -10.81 25.20 10.84
CA GLY A 154 -11.46 24.83 9.59
C GLY A 154 -10.66 25.14 8.31
N GLN A 155 -9.40 25.56 8.45
CA GLN A 155 -8.50 25.80 7.32
C GLN A 155 -7.95 24.49 6.79
N ALA A 156 -7.83 24.35 5.46
CA ALA A 156 -7.22 23.17 4.84
C ALA A 156 -5.74 23.04 5.23
N VAL A 157 -5.34 21.81 5.53
CA VAL A 157 -3.97 21.41 5.87
C VAL A 157 -3.55 20.31 4.92
N VAL A 158 -2.34 20.40 4.38
CA VAL A 158 -1.73 19.31 3.61
C VAL A 158 -0.58 18.72 4.43
N LEU A 159 -0.61 17.42 4.65
CA LEU A 159 0.44 16.70 5.35
C LEU A 159 1.40 16.10 4.32
N ASN A 160 2.65 16.57 4.34
CA ASN A 160 3.69 16.12 3.43
C ASN A 160 4.87 15.60 4.23
N GLY A 161 5.29 14.37 3.96
CA GLY A 161 6.28 13.76 4.83
C GLY A 161 6.99 12.54 4.30
N ILE A 162 7.52 11.78 5.25
CA ILE A 162 8.42 10.65 5.03
C ILE A 162 7.94 9.48 5.87
N SER A 163 7.92 8.27 5.27
CA SER A 163 7.77 7.02 5.99
C SER A 163 9.12 6.51 6.48
N THR A 164 9.19 5.96 7.69
CA THR A 164 10.27 5.04 8.02
C THR A 164 10.19 3.83 7.10
N HIS A 165 11.29 3.11 6.92
CA HIS A 165 11.22 1.70 6.54
C HIS A 165 10.71 0.88 7.74
N GLY A 166 10.50 -0.43 7.59
CA GLY A 166 10.11 -1.29 8.70
C GLY A 166 10.97 -1.08 9.94
N ILE A 167 10.36 -0.68 11.05
CA ILE A 167 11.07 -0.30 12.29
C ILE A 167 11.81 -1.46 12.96
N ALA A 168 11.46 -2.73 12.63
CA ALA A 168 12.22 -3.91 13.05
C ALA A 168 13.56 -4.01 12.32
N TRP A 169 13.64 -3.52 11.08
CA TRP A 169 14.80 -3.66 10.20
C TRP A 169 15.73 -2.45 10.26
N PHE A 170 15.16 -1.25 10.43
CA PHE A 170 15.90 0.01 10.51
C PHE A 170 15.56 0.79 11.80
N PRO A 171 15.68 0.17 13.00
CA PRO A 171 15.32 0.81 14.27
C PRO A 171 16.21 2.02 14.60
N GLN A 172 17.42 2.10 14.00
CA GLN A 172 18.37 3.18 14.25
C GLN A 172 17.89 4.55 13.81
N TYR A 173 16.89 4.61 12.91
CA TYR A 173 16.29 5.88 12.47
C TYR A 173 15.15 6.36 13.36
N ILE A 174 14.76 5.58 14.37
CA ILE A 174 13.83 6.01 15.40
C ILE A 174 14.63 6.71 16.51
N ASN A 175 14.98 7.95 16.27
CA ASN A 175 15.69 8.79 17.22
C ASN A 175 15.36 10.27 16.99
N LYS A 176 15.63 11.11 18.00
CA LYS A 176 15.25 12.52 17.98
C LYS A 176 15.96 13.32 16.89
N GLU A 177 17.24 13.04 16.63
CA GLU A 177 18.03 13.77 15.62
C GLU A 177 17.54 13.47 14.21
N ALA A 178 17.16 12.21 13.92
CA ALA A 178 16.52 11.84 12.67
C ALA A 178 15.22 12.63 12.46
N PHE A 179 14.36 12.69 13.48
CA PHE A 179 13.09 13.40 13.39
C PHE A 179 13.27 14.92 13.28
N GLN A 180 14.30 15.47 13.91
CA GLN A 180 14.68 16.88 13.71
C GLN A 180 15.13 17.13 12.28
N SER A 181 15.91 16.24 11.68
CA SER A 181 16.34 16.33 10.28
C SER A 181 15.14 16.24 9.33
N VAL A 182 14.24 15.29 9.56
CA VAL A 182 13.00 15.13 8.77
C VAL A 182 12.19 16.43 8.78
N LYS A 183 12.04 17.07 9.95
CA LYS A 183 11.30 18.33 10.05
C LYS A 183 12.08 19.54 9.51
N ASN A 184 13.28 19.76 10.03
CA ASN A 184 13.96 21.05 9.86
C ASN A 184 14.81 21.12 8.59
N THR A 185 15.41 19.99 8.18
CA THR A 185 16.27 19.91 7.00
C THR A 185 15.48 19.51 5.76
N PHE A 186 14.59 18.53 5.90
CA PHE A 186 13.82 18.01 4.78
C PHE A 186 12.50 18.74 4.55
N GLY A 187 11.97 19.46 5.54
CA GLY A 187 10.76 20.27 5.41
C GLY A 187 9.46 19.51 5.63
N ALA A 188 9.51 18.25 6.11
CA ALA A 188 8.31 17.47 6.37
C ALA A 188 7.51 18.02 7.56
N ASN A 189 6.18 17.81 7.53
CA ASN A 189 5.29 18.10 8.65
C ASN A 189 4.63 16.85 9.25
N VAL A 190 4.83 15.69 8.62
CA VAL A 190 4.36 14.38 9.10
C VAL A 190 5.44 13.31 8.91
N ILE A 191 5.48 12.33 9.82
CA ILE A 191 6.28 11.11 9.68
C ILE A 191 5.36 9.90 9.82
N ARG A 192 5.55 8.87 9.00
CA ARG A 192 4.83 7.60 9.06
C ARG A 192 5.72 6.52 9.67
N ILE A 193 5.22 5.76 10.61
CA ILE A 193 5.95 4.72 11.33
C ILE A 193 5.47 3.36 10.86
N ALA A 194 6.23 2.76 9.95
CA ALA A 194 5.89 1.49 9.33
C ALA A 194 6.26 0.32 10.27
N MET A 195 5.25 -0.29 10.92
CA MET A 195 5.43 -1.50 11.71
C MET A 195 4.79 -2.68 10.98
N TYR A 196 5.63 -3.54 10.39
CA TYR A 196 5.15 -4.75 9.71
C TYR A 196 4.31 -5.61 10.64
N SER A 197 3.26 -6.20 10.08
CA SER A 197 2.22 -6.93 10.82
C SER A 197 2.52 -8.41 11.02
N GLU A 198 3.43 -8.98 10.21
CA GLU A 198 3.71 -10.41 10.21
C GLU A 198 5.05 -10.74 10.91
N PRO A 199 5.12 -11.88 11.66
CA PRO A 199 6.35 -12.30 12.34
C PRO A 199 7.52 -12.56 11.38
N SER A 200 7.27 -13.06 10.17
CA SER A 200 8.28 -13.29 9.13
C SER A 200 8.95 -12.00 8.66
N ALA A 201 8.26 -10.86 8.73
CA ALA A 201 8.80 -9.53 8.47
C ALA A 201 9.28 -8.80 9.75
N GLY A 202 9.45 -9.54 10.84
CA GLY A 202 10.05 -9.05 12.08
C GLY A 202 9.06 -8.50 13.10
N TYR A 203 7.75 -8.72 12.96
CA TYR A 203 6.78 -8.33 13.97
C TYR A 203 6.96 -9.11 15.28
N TYR A 204 6.95 -8.40 16.37
CA TYR A 204 6.73 -8.90 17.73
C TYR A 204 6.17 -7.77 18.60
N GLU A 205 5.42 -8.11 19.66
CA GLU A 205 4.70 -7.12 20.49
C GLU A 205 5.62 -6.05 21.11
N GLY A 206 6.87 -6.41 21.40
CA GLY A 206 7.88 -5.47 21.93
C GLY A 206 8.19 -4.28 21.02
N LEU A 207 7.88 -4.35 19.71
CA LEU A 207 8.00 -3.22 18.77
C LEU A 207 7.06 -2.06 19.11
N TRP A 208 6.00 -2.29 19.87
CA TRP A 208 5.10 -1.21 20.31
C TRP A 208 5.83 -0.11 21.08
N SER A 209 6.83 -0.50 21.87
CA SER A 209 7.69 0.47 22.58
C SER A 209 8.48 1.35 21.60
N LYS A 210 8.88 0.81 20.45
CA LYS A 210 9.57 1.58 19.40
C LYS A 210 8.63 2.55 18.71
N VAL A 211 7.37 2.16 18.49
CA VAL A 211 6.32 3.09 18.01
C VAL A 211 6.08 4.20 19.03
N ASP A 212 6.04 3.86 20.33
CA ASP A 212 5.91 4.86 21.39
C ASP A 212 7.05 5.88 21.40
N GLU A 213 8.31 5.42 21.26
CA GLU A 213 9.46 6.31 21.12
C GLU A 213 9.31 7.25 19.93
N ALA A 214 8.87 6.72 18.79
CA ALA A 214 8.65 7.52 17.58
C ALA A 214 7.59 8.60 17.78
N VAL A 215 6.45 8.27 18.39
CA VAL A 215 5.38 9.23 18.69
C VAL A 215 5.90 10.35 19.61
N GLU A 216 6.67 9.99 20.65
CA GLU A 216 7.24 11.00 21.55
C GLU A 216 8.28 11.89 20.86
N TYR A 217 9.14 11.35 19.99
CA TYR A 217 10.06 12.19 19.20
C TYR A 217 9.31 13.09 18.22
N ALA A 218 8.31 12.59 17.50
CA ALA A 218 7.47 13.39 16.63
C ALA A 218 6.82 14.56 17.38
N LYS A 219 6.24 14.31 18.55
CA LYS A 219 5.66 15.32 19.43
C LYS A 219 6.67 16.35 19.86
N GLN A 220 7.86 15.95 20.31
CA GLN A 220 8.93 16.85 20.75
C GLN A 220 9.41 17.79 19.66
N VAL A 221 9.49 17.32 18.41
CA VAL A 221 9.95 18.12 17.29
C VAL A 221 8.80 18.84 16.56
N GLY A 222 7.54 18.55 16.90
CA GLY A 222 6.36 19.17 16.30
C GLY A 222 6.01 18.60 14.92
N LEU A 223 6.09 17.28 14.74
CA LEU A 223 5.60 16.54 13.60
C LEU A 223 4.26 15.87 13.91
N TYR A 224 3.37 15.80 12.93
CA TYR A 224 2.32 14.79 12.93
C TYR A 224 2.95 13.41 12.74
N VAL A 225 2.27 12.36 13.22
CA VAL A 225 2.75 10.97 13.11
C VAL A 225 1.61 10.06 12.69
N ILE A 226 1.87 9.23 11.68
CA ILE A 226 0.96 8.16 11.25
C ILE A 226 1.49 6.86 11.87
N ILE A 227 0.68 6.22 12.71
CA ILE A 227 0.96 4.89 13.27
C ILE A 227 0.39 3.87 12.28
N ASP A 228 1.27 3.14 11.59
CA ASP A 228 0.92 2.25 10.49
C ASP A 228 1.07 0.78 10.87
N TRP A 229 -0.05 0.05 10.74
CA TRP A 229 -0.11 -1.41 10.75
C TRP A 229 0.20 -1.90 9.33
N HIS A 230 1.48 -2.24 9.08
CA HIS A 230 2.07 -2.39 7.77
C HIS A 230 1.86 -3.80 7.20
N ILE A 231 0.67 -4.06 6.68
CA ILE A 231 0.32 -5.29 5.97
C ILE A 231 1.02 -5.30 4.61
N LEU A 232 1.69 -6.38 4.24
CA LEU A 232 2.32 -6.55 2.95
C LEU A 232 2.32 -8.03 2.51
N GLY A 233 3.21 -8.87 3.03
CA GLY A 233 3.31 -10.29 2.67
C GLY A 233 2.14 -11.14 3.17
N ASP A 234 1.54 -10.73 4.28
CA ASP A 234 0.31 -11.33 4.83
C ASP A 234 -0.96 -11.05 4.00
N GLY A 235 -0.92 -10.09 3.06
CA GLY A 235 -1.91 -9.78 2.04
C GLY A 235 -3.32 -9.48 2.56
N ASN A 236 -3.96 -10.44 3.23
CA ASN A 236 -5.30 -10.26 3.79
C ASN A 236 -5.22 -9.65 5.20
N PRO A 237 -5.83 -8.47 5.45
CA PRO A 237 -5.77 -7.80 6.75
C PRO A 237 -6.39 -8.63 7.89
N ASN A 238 -7.22 -9.63 7.58
CA ASN A 238 -7.80 -10.50 8.58
C ASN A 238 -6.82 -11.55 9.13
N THR A 239 -5.67 -11.77 8.48
CA THR A 239 -4.65 -12.76 8.91
C THR A 239 -4.19 -12.49 10.35
N TYR A 240 -3.83 -11.25 10.66
CA TYR A 240 -3.39 -10.83 12.00
C TYR A 240 -4.35 -9.80 12.65
N LYS A 241 -5.64 -9.91 12.36
CA LYS A 241 -6.67 -8.99 12.87
C LYS A 241 -6.74 -8.92 14.39
N SER A 242 -6.56 -10.04 15.08
CA SER A 242 -6.57 -10.07 16.55
C SER A 242 -5.43 -9.25 17.15
N GLU A 243 -4.26 -9.30 16.55
CA GLU A 243 -3.08 -8.53 16.92
C GLU A 243 -3.27 -7.04 16.61
N ALA A 244 -3.82 -6.74 15.44
CA ALA A 244 -4.18 -5.36 15.06
C ALA A 244 -5.17 -4.73 16.06
N ILE A 245 -6.20 -5.47 16.50
CA ILE A 245 -7.16 -5.03 17.52
C ILE A 245 -6.44 -4.72 18.84
N LYS A 246 -5.56 -5.60 19.31
CA LYS A 246 -4.77 -5.35 20.54
C LYS A 246 -3.90 -4.12 20.41
N PHE A 247 -3.16 -4.02 19.30
CA PHE A 247 -2.28 -2.89 18.99
C PHE A 247 -3.02 -1.56 18.99
N PHE A 248 -4.10 -1.45 18.22
CA PHE A 248 -4.87 -0.20 18.16
C PHE A 248 -5.69 0.08 19.42
N THR A 249 -6.07 -0.93 20.20
CA THR A 249 -6.62 -0.71 21.54
C THR A 249 -5.60 0.01 22.43
N TYR A 250 -4.34 -0.46 22.44
CA TYR A 250 -3.27 0.14 23.21
C TYR A 250 -2.94 1.56 22.69
N MET A 251 -2.68 1.71 21.40
CA MET A 251 -2.27 2.99 20.81
C MET A 251 -3.35 4.06 20.92
N SER A 252 -4.62 3.73 20.65
CA SER A 252 -5.71 4.69 20.75
C SER A 252 -6.00 5.11 22.20
N ALA A 253 -5.89 4.19 23.15
CA ALA A 253 -6.06 4.52 24.58
C ALA A 253 -4.95 5.45 25.07
N LYS A 254 -3.70 5.20 24.64
CA LYS A 254 -2.52 5.97 25.02
C LYS A 254 -2.52 7.37 24.43
N TYR A 255 -2.88 7.50 23.16
CA TYR A 255 -2.72 8.74 22.37
C TYR A 255 -4.00 9.52 22.10
N LYS A 256 -5.15 9.15 22.67
CA LYS A 256 -6.46 9.81 22.50
C LYS A 256 -6.48 11.33 22.70
N ASN A 257 -5.52 11.85 23.46
CA ASN A 257 -5.39 13.29 23.73
C ASN A 257 -4.20 13.93 22.99
N CYS A 258 -3.60 13.21 22.03
CA CYS A 258 -2.48 13.69 21.24
C CYS A 258 -2.96 14.20 19.88
N ASN A 259 -2.89 15.52 19.66
CA ASN A 259 -3.35 16.15 18.42
C ASN A 259 -2.51 15.77 17.19
N ASN A 260 -1.33 15.19 17.37
CA ASN A 260 -0.39 14.87 16.30
C ASN A 260 -0.47 13.42 15.79
N VAL A 261 -1.37 12.57 16.33
CA VAL A 261 -1.46 11.14 15.96
C VAL A 261 -2.58 10.91 14.95
N LEU A 262 -2.25 10.16 13.89
CA LEU A 262 -3.15 9.55 12.94
C LEU A 262 -2.92 8.03 12.98
N TYR A 263 -3.94 7.24 12.62
CA TYR A 263 -3.87 5.78 12.61
C TYR A 263 -4.04 5.27 11.18
N GLU A 264 -3.10 4.48 10.67
CA GLU A 264 -3.25 3.74 9.42
C GLU A 264 -3.42 2.26 9.75
N ILE A 265 -4.64 1.76 9.53
CA ILE A 265 -5.04 0.44 10.04
C ILE A 265 -4.73 -0.72 9.10
N CYS A 266 -4.28 -0.42 7.88
CA CYS A 266 -3.98 -1.41 6.86
C CYS A 266 -3.15 -0.75 5.74
N ASN A 267 -1.87 -1.11 5.61
CA ASN A 267 -0.98 -0.56 4.60
C ASN A 267 -1.38 -0.97 3.16
N GLU A 268 -1.16 -2.23 2.81
CA GLU A 268 -1.29 -2.74 1.44
C GLU A 268 -2.01 -4.09 1.36
N PRO A 269 -3.34 -4.11 1.52
CA PRO A 269 -4.10 -5.34 1.29
C PRO A 269 -3.96 -5.77 -0.18
N ASN A 270 -3.64 -7.05 -0.38
CA ASN A 270 -3.28 -7.55 -1.71
C ASN A 270 -3.69 -9.01 -1.93
N GLY A 271 -3.36 -9.56 -3.11
CA GLY A 271 -3.80 -10.90 -3.50
C GLY A 271 -5.30 -10.92 -3.86
N ASN A 272 -6.00 -11.95 -3.41
CA ASN A 272 -7.43 -12.15 -3.72
C ASN A 272 -8.37 -11.47 -2.71
N VAL A 273 -7.95 -10.38 -2.07
CA VAL A 273 -8.79 -9.64 -1.13
C VAL A 273 -9.68 -8.63 -1.84
N SER A 274 -10.94 -8.54 -1.40
CA SER A 274 -11.91 -7.59 -1.93
C SER A 274 -12.23 -6.49 -0.93
N TRP A 275 -12.62 -5.32 -1.44
CA TRP A 275 -13.10 -4.24 -0.58
C TRP A 275 -14.31 -4.67 0.27
N ALA A 276 -15.32 -5.23 -0.37
CA ALA A 276 -16.60 -5.51 0.28
C ALA A 276 -16.54 -6.65 1.31
N ASN A 277 -15.78 -7.72 1.02
CA ASN A 277 -15.83 -8.93 1.84
C ASN A 277 -14.69 -9.01 2.87
N ASP A 278 -13.55 -8.37 2.60
CA ASP A 278 -12.35 -8.53 3.43
C ASP A 278 -11.97 -7.21 4.11
N ILE A 279 -11.66 -6.17 3.32
CA ILE A 279 -11.05 -4.94 3.84
C ILE A 279 -12.06 -4.09 4.60
N LYS A 280 -13.24 -3.84 4.04
CA LYS A 280 -14.26 -2.99 4.67
C LYS A 280 -14.78 -3.55 5.99
N PRO A 281 -15.11 -4.86 6.14
CA PRO A 281 -15.46 -5.45 7.43
C PRO A 281 -14.32 -5.37 8.46
N TYR A 282 -13.08 -5.68 8.04
CA TYR A 282 -11.90 -5.49 8.88
C TYR A 282 -11.78 -4.05 9.38
N ALA A 283 -11.82 -3.09 8.47
CA ALA A 283 -11.70 -1.67 8.79
C ALA A 283 -12.79 -1.19 9.77
N ILE A 284 -14.04 -1.63 9.59
CA ILE A 284 -15.14 -1.29 10.51
C ILE A 284 -14.84 -1.77 11.93
N ASP A 285 -14.28 -2.97 12.10
CA ASP A 285 -13.95 -3.49 13.43
C ASP A 285 -12.78 -2.72 14.07
N LEU A 286 -11.75 -2.38 13.29
CA LEU A 286 -10.63 -1.55 13.78
C LEU A 286 -11.08 -0.11 14.08
N ILE A 287 -11.96 0.47 13.27
CA ILE A 287 -12.56 1.79 13.54
C ILE A 287 -13.32 1.76 14.87
N LYS A 288 -14.16 0.75 15.12
CA LYS A 288 -14.86 0.59 16.40
C LYS A 288 -13.88 0.50 17.58
N THR A 289 -12.80 -0.27 17.41
CA THR A 289 -11.74 -0.42 18.41
C THR A 289 -11.09 0.92 18.75
N ILE A 290 -10.69 1.69 17.75
CA ILE A 290 -10.07 3.01 17.94
C ILE A 290 -11.09 3.99 18.54
N ARG A 291 -12.33 4.04 18.02
CA ARG A 291 -13.38 4.97 18.47
C ARG A 291 -13.82 4.74 19.91
N ALA A 292 -13.62 3.55 20.47
CA ALA A 292 -13.86 3.28 21.90
C ALA A 292 -12.94 4.12 22.81
N ASN A 293 -11.78 4.56 22.36
CA ASN A 293 -10.82 5.34 23.09
C ASN A 293 -10.63 6.76 22.55
N ASP A 294 -10.51 6.88 21.21
CA ASP A 294 -10.28 8.13 20.47
C ASP A 294 -11.45 8.36 19.49
N PRO A 295 -12.48 9.13 19.90
CA PRO A 295 -13.72 9.27 19.13
C PRO A 295 -13.56 10.01 17.80
N ASP A 296 -12.50 10.80 17.62
CA ASP A 296 -12.35 11.72 16.50
C ASP A 296 -10.94 11.78 15.85
N GLY A 297 -10.02 10.91 16.25
CA GLY A 297 -8.72 10.74 15.56
C GLY A 297 -8.91 10.37 14.08
N ILE A 298 -8.02 10.84 13.20
CA ILE A 298 -8.06 10.49 11.77
C ILE A 298 -7.59 9.06 11.59
N ILE A 299 -8.37 8.27 10.84
CA ILE A 299 -8.05 6.89 10.49
C ILE A 299 -7.88 6.78 8.98
N LEU A 300 -6.74 6.24 8.55
CA LEU A 300 -6.42 5.91 7.17
C LEU A 300 -6.71 4.42 6.95
N VAL A 301 -7.38 4.10 5.85
CA VAL A 301 -7.81 2.74 5.51
C VAL A 301 -7.21 2.34 4.18
N GLY A 302 -6.44 1.27 4.14
CA GLY A 302 -5.89 0.68 2.93
C GLY A 302 -7.00 0.26 1.95
N THR A 303 -6.70 0.33 0.66
CA THR A 303 -7.62 -0.03 -0.41
C THR A 303 -7.12 -1.29 -1.16
N PRO A 304 -7.93 -1.97 -1.97
CA PRO A 304 -7.49 -3.19 -2.67
C PRO A 304 -6.27 -2.95 -3.56
N THR A 305 -5.63 -4.07 -3.97
CA THR A 305 -4.54 -4.07 -4.96
C THR A 305 -3.37 -3.19 -4.53
N TRP A 306 -2.78 -3.50 -3.35
CA TRP A 306 -1.68 -2.70 -2.76
C TRP A 306 -2.05 -1.23 -2.61
N SER A 307 -3.21 -0.95 -2.05
CA SER A 307 -3.75 0.39 -1.84
C SER A 307 -3.83 1.25 -3.12
N GLN A 308 -4.21 0.66 -4.27
CA GLN A 308 -4.34 1.36 -5.55
C GLN A 308 -5.79 1.66 -5.95
N ASP A 309 -6.77 0.87 -5.47
CA ASP A 309 -8.14 0.88 -6.01
C ASP A 309 -9.09 1.81 -5.24
N VAL A 310 -8.69 3.08 -5.09
CA VAL A 310 -9.51 4.11 -4.42
C VAL A 310 -10.81 4.42 -5.16
N ASP A 311 -10.86 4.20 -6.47
CA ASP A 311 -12.06 4.36 -7.31
C ASP A 311 -13.12 3.31 -7.00
N VAL A 312 -12.72 2.07 -6.69
CA VAL A 312 -13.60 0.99 -6.22
C VAL A 312 -14.20 1.35 -4.87
N VAL A 313 -13.37 1.85 -3.96
CA VAL A 313 -13.82 2.28 -2.62
C VAL A 313 -14.77 3.47 -2.69
N ALA A 314 -14.58 4.37 -3.66
CA ALA A 314 -15.44 5.54 -3.85
C ALA A 314 -16.89 5.17 -4.22
N ASP A 315 -17.15 3.98 -4.74
CA ASP A 315 -18.50 3.50 -5.02
C ASP A 315 -19.22 2.99 -3.77
N ASP A 316 -18.48 2.51 -2.77
CA ASP A 316 -19.03 1.96 -1.54
C ASP A 316 -18.20 2.32 -0.29
N PRO A 317 -18.01 3.61 0.04
CA PRO A 317 -17.20 4.02 1.18
C PRO A 317 -17.80 3.57 2.52
N ILE A 318 -16.98 3.59 3.58
CA ILE A 318 -17.43 3.36 4.95
C ILE A 318 -18.35 4.51 5.37
N LYS A 319 -19.53 4.17 5.91
CA LYS A 319 -20.56 5.14 6.34
C LYS A 319 -20.75 5.07 7.85
N GLY A 320 -21.24 6.17 8.44
CA GLY A 320 -21.56 6.23 9.87
C GLY A 320 -20.38 6.57 10.79
N TYR A 321 -19.21 6.85 10.23
CA TYR A 321 -18.03 7.29 10.97
C TYR A 321 -17.44 8.57 10.34
N SER A 322 -16.93 9.46 11.18
CA SER A 322 -16.20 10.67 10.76
C SER A 322 -14.69 10.45 10.79
N ASN A 323 -13.95 11.36 10.15
CA ASN A 323 -12.49 11.37 10.13
C ASN A 323 -11.87 10.06 9.60
N ILE A 324 -12.46 9.52 8.52
CA ILE A 324 -11.93 8.38 7.77
C ILE A 324 -11.39 8.89 6.45
N MET A 325 -10.19 8.48 6.07
CA MET A 325 -9.59 8.68 4.75
C MET A 325 -9.15 7.34 4.17
N TYR A 326 -8.92 7.30 2.87
CA TYR A 326 -8.56 6.09 2.14
C TYR A 326 -7.19 6.26 1.51
N THR A 327 -6.35 5.23 1.63
CA THR A 327 -4.98 5.32 1.15
C THR A 327 -4.89 5.02 -0.34
N LEU A 328 -4.09 5.80 -1.04
CA LEU A 328 -3.58 5.50 -2.37
C LEU A 328 -2.07 5.36 -2.27
N HIS A 329 -1.54 4.25 -2.82
CA HIS A 329 -0.11 4.05 -3.00
C HIS A 329 0.24 4.04 -4.47
N PHE A 330 1.41 4.62 -4.81
CA PHE A 330 1.93 4.55 -6.17
C PHE A 330 3.46 4.54 -6.21
N TYR A 331 3.99 3.87 -7.20
CA TYR A 331 5.39 3.91 -7.61
C TYR A 331 5.43 4.43 -9.03
N ALA A 332 5.95 5.65 -9.23
CA ALA A 332 5.66 6.46 -10.41
C ALA A 332 6.13 5.86 -11.73
N ALA A 333 7.20 5.05 -11.72
CA ALA A 333 7.68 4.38 -12.92
C ALA A 333 6.78 3.23 -13.39
N THR A 334 5.89 2.71 -12.52
CA THR A 334 4.89 1.69 -12.86
C THR A 334 3.49 2.27 -12.97
N HIS A 335 3.10 3.10 -12.01
CA HIS A 335 1.74 3.61 -11.84
C HIS A 335 1.61 4.96 -12.55
N THR A 336 1.19 4.91 -13.81
CA THR A 336 1.11 6.06 -14.72
C THR A 336 -0.31 6.64 -14.80
N ASP A 337 -0.76 7.12 -15.98
CA ASP A 337 -2.05 7.77 -16.17
C ASP A 337 -3.25 6.93 -15.74
N TRP A 338 -3.21 5.63 -15.96
CA TRP A 338 -4.30 4.73 -15.60
C TRP A 338 -4.55 4.73 -14.07
N ASN A 339 -3.50 4.87 -13.28
CA ASN A 339 -3.61 4.92 -11.81
C ASN A 339 -3.94 6.34 -11.33
N ARG A 340 -3.36 7.39 -11.96
CA ARG A 340 -3.76 8.80 -11.73
C ARG A 340 -5.26 9.00 -11.97
N GLN A 341 -5.84 8.33 -12.97
CA GLN A 341 -7.27 8.42 -13.27
C GLN A 341 -8.14 7.82 -12.15
N LYS A 342 -7.68 6.78 -11.41
CA LYS A 342 -8.38 6.25 -10.25
C LYS A 342 -8.49 7.30 -9.14
N LEU A 343 -7.41 8.04 -8.86
CA LEU A 343 -7.42 9.16 -7.90
C LEU A 343 -8.42 10.25 -8.32
N ILE A 344 -8.38 10.68 -9.57
CA ILE A 344 -9.31 11.70 -10.11
C ILE A 344 -10.76 11.23 -9.95
N THR A 345 -11.03 9.98 -10.27
CA THR A 345 -12.36 9.37 -10.15
C THR A 345 -12.84 9.37 -8.70
N ALA A 346 -11.99 8.94 -7.76
CA ALA A 346 -12.30 8.90 -6.34
C ALA A 346 -12.61 10.29 -5.77
N ILE A 347 -11.77 11.28 -6.08
CA ILE A 347 -11.97 12.68 -5.63
C ILE A 347 -13.25 13.28 -6.19
N ASN A 348 -13.55 13.05 -7.47
CA ASN A 348 -14.77 13.53 -8.12
C ASN A 348 -16.04 12.92 -7.50
N LYS A 349 -15.94 11.71 -6.94
CA LYS A 349 -17.01 11.06 -6.16
C LYS A 349 -17.05 11.53 -4.70
N GLY A 350 -16.13 12.41 -4.27
CA GLY A 350 -16.08 12.97 -2.92
C GLY A 350 -15.35 12.11 -1.89
N LEU A 351 -14.56 11.12 -2.32
CA LEU A 351 -13.77 10.29 -1.42
C LEU A 351 -12.57 11.07 -0.88
N PRO A 352 -12.36 11.15 0.44
CA PRO A 352 -11.14 11.72 1.03
C PRO A 352 -9.96 10.74 0.88
N VAL A 353 -8.98 11.09 0.05
CA VAL A 353 -7.81 10.26 -0.23
C VAL A 353 -6.56 10.86 0.41
N PHE A 354 -5.69 9.97 0.91
CA PHE A 354 -4.35 10.27 1.41
C PHE A 354 -3.34 9.37 0.70
N VAL A 355 -2.27 9.90 0.15
CA VAL A 355 -1.16 9.12 -0.38
C VAL A 355 -0.20 8.81 0.77
N SER A 356 -0.41 7.70 1.48
CA SER A 356 0.39 7.35 2.66
C SER A 356 1.71 6.65 2.31
N GLU A 357 1.89 6.28 1.05
CA GLU A 357 3.14 5.74 0.54
C GLU A 357 3.31 6.03 -0.96
N PHE A 358 4.50 6.50 -1.37
CA PHE A 358 4.89 6.56 -2.77
C PHE A 358 6.40 6.61 -2.95
N SER A 359 6.87 6.22 -4.14
CA SER A 359 8.22 6.50 -4.63
C SER A 359 8.21 6.80 -6.12
N ILE A 360 9.34 7.30 -6.66
CA ILE A 360 9.48 7.54 -8.10
C ILE A 360 10.01 6.35 -8.89
N CYS A 361 10.44 5.29 -8.21
CA CYS A 361 10.90 4.05 -8.83
C CYS A 361 9.73 3.18 -9.32
N ASP A 362 10.03 2.01 -9.86
CA ASP A 362 9.02 1.02 -10.18
C ASP A 362 8.44 0.32 -8.93
N ALA A 363 7.36 -0.43 -9.12
CA ALA A 363 6.63 -1.07 -8.02
C ALA A 363 7.41 -2.17 -7.28
N SER A 364 8.59 -2.59 -7.76
CA SER A 364 9.47 -3.47 -7.00
C SER A 364 10.20 -2.74 -5.85
N GLY A 365 10.19 -1.40 -5.86
CA GLY A 365 10.97 -0.56 -4.95
C GLY A 365 12.45 -0.44 -5.33
N ASN A 366 12.94 -1.23 -6.31
CA ASN A 366 14.37 -1.31 -6.64
C ASN A 366 14.70 -1.25 -8.15
N GLY A 367 13.72 -0.97 -9.00
CA GLY A 367 13.97 -0.78 -10.44
C GLY A 367 14.40 0.64 -10.78
N TRP A 368 14.06 1.12 -11.99
CA TRP A 368 14.45 2.46 -12.43
C TRP A 368 13.55 3.55 -11.83
N ASN A 369 14.08 4.75 -11.70
CA ASN A 369 13.33 5.95 -11.34
C ASN A 369 12.76 6.64 -12.58
N ASP A 370 11.50 7.10 -12.49
CA ASP A 370 10.87 7.97 -13.49
C ASP A 370 10.48 9.32 -12.88
N ILE A 371 11.40 10.26 -12.97
CA ILE A 371 11.24 11.64 -12.47
C ILE A 371 10.09 12.35 -13.19
N ASN A 372 9.88 12.10 -14.49
CA ASN A 372 8.82 12.75 -15.26
C ASN A 372 7.44 12.29 -14.77
N SER A 373 7.23 10.98 -14.66
CA SER A 373 6.00 10.43 -14.07
C SER A 373 5.82 10.89 -12.61
N GLY A 374 6.89 10.96 -11.83
CA GLY A 374 6.88 11.52 -10.49
C GLY A 374 6.37 12.97 -10.47
N ASN A 375 6.86 13.82 -11.37
CA ASN A 375 6.42 15.22 -11.48
C ASN A 375 4.93 15.32 -11.88
N GLU A 376 4.43 14.46 -12.78
CA GLU A 376 3.00 14.44 -13.12
C GLU A 376 2.13 14.02 -11.92
N TRP A 377 2.61 13.09 -11.08
CA TRP A 377 1.94 12.76 -9.83
C TRP A 377 1.93 13.95 -8.86
N MET A 378 3.08 14.60 -8.59
CA MET A 378 3.14 15.75 -7.68
C MET A 378 2.23 16.86 -8.14
N LYS A 379 2.23 17.21 -9.43
CA LYS A 379 1.32 18.19 -10.01
C LYS A 379 -0.16 17.85 -9.77
N LEU A 380 -0.53 16.57 -9.86
CA LEU A 380 -1.89 16.11 -9.57
C LEU A 380 -2.22 16.25 -8.08
N LEU A 381 -1.31 15.85 -7.19
CA LEU A 381 -1.49 15.98 -5.74
C LEU A 381 -1.64 17.44 -5.33
N ASP A 382 -0.83 18.35 -5.87
CA ASP A 382 -0.92 19.78 -5.65
C ASP A 382 -2.26 20.36 -6.10
N GLN A 383 -2.69 19.99 -7.32
CA GLN A 383 -3.97 20.44 -7.88
C GLN A 383 -5.15 20.14 -6.95
N TYR A 384 -5.12 18.98 -6.31
CA TYR A 384 -6.20 18.53 -5.43
C TYR A 384 -5.89 18.72 -3.93
N ASN A 385 -4.75 19.31 -3.56
CA ASN A 385 -4.26 19.44 -2.18
C ASN A 385 -4.32 18.10 -1.44
N ILE A 386 -3.71 17.06 -2.00
CA ILE A 386 -3.66 15.72 -1.43
C ILE A 386 -2.39 15.60 -0.58
N SER A 387 -2.55 15.16 0.64
CA SER A 387 -1.43 14.83 1.54
C SER A 387 -0.66 13.62 1.03
N PHE A 388 0.67 13.62 1.21
CA PHE A 388 1.53 12.54 0.75
C PHE A 388 2.68 12.21 1.69
N VAL A 389 3.14 10.95 1.66
CA VAL A 389 4.29 10.45 2.40
C VAL A 389 5.16 9.61 1.47
N GLY A 390 6.44 9.96 1.37
CA GLY A 390 7.39 9.22 0.54
C GLY A 390 7.99 8.02 1.26
N TRP A 391 8.18 6.93 0.56
CA TRP A 391 8.84 5.70 1.00
C TRP A 391 10.29 5.70 0.56
N SER A 392 11.30 5.43 1.40
CA SER A 392 11.30 5.28 2.85
C SER A 392 12.63 5.76 3.46
N LEU A 393 12.60 6.19 4.71
CA LEU A 393 13.78 6.64 5.46
C LEU A 393 14.65 5.44 5.84
N CYS A 394 15.56 5.08 4.96
CA CYS A 394 16.60 4.08 5.15
C CYS A 394 17.74 4.31 4.16
N ASN A 395 18.85 3.60 4.35
CA ASN A 395 20.00 3.53 3.44
C ASN A 395 20.13 2.15 2.79
N LYS A 396 19.04 1.41 2.67
CA LYS A 396 19.00 0.11 2.01
C LYS A 396 19.43 0.26 0.55
N ASP A 397 20.11 -0.74 0.00
CA ASP A 397 20.47 -0.76 -1.42
C ASP A 397 19.25 -1.05 -2.28
N GLU A 398 18.38 -0.04 -2.38
CA GLU A 398 17.20 -0.03 -3.25
C GLU A 398 16.88 1.41 -3.70
N LYS A 399 16.17 1.53 -4.83
CA LYS A 399 15.88 2.83 -5.44
C LYS A 399 14.89 3.67 -4.63
N ALA A 400 14.00 3.03 -3.88
CA ALA A 400 13.04 3.72 -3.02
C ALA A 400 13.66 4.32 -1.74
N SER A 401 14.90 3.93 -1.38
CA SER A 401 15.60 4.49 -0.22
C SER A 401 15.79 6.00 -0.35
N ILE A 402 15.51 6.74 0.73
CA ILE A 402 15.71 8.20 0.76
C ILE A 402 17.17 8.55 0.98
N LEU A 403 17.87 7.79 1.84
CA LEU A 403 19.30 7.99 2.08
C LEU A 403 20.13 7.17 1.08
N SER A 404 21.28 7.71 0.72
CA SER A 404 22.28 7.00 -0.04
C SER A 404 22.78 5.77 0.74
N THR A 405 23.11 4.69 0.04
CA THR A 405 23.71 3.48 0.63
C THR A 405 25.01 3.75 1.40
N ASN A 406 25.69 4.85 1.08
CA ASN A 406 26.92 5.29 1.77
C ASN A 406 26.65 6.20 2.98
N CYS A 407 25.39 6.52 3.28
CA CYS A 407 25.02 7.30 4.45
C CYS A 407 24.92 6.38 5.68
N TRP A 408 25.87 6.49 6.60
CA TRP A 408 25.91 5.70 7.82
C TRP A 408 25.48 6.47 9.08
N THR A 409 25.18 7.76 8.93
CA THR A 409 24.66 8.56 10.05
C THR A 409 23.18 8.27 10.26
N THR A 410 22.72 8.43 11.50
CA THR A 410 21.33 8.15 11.89
C THR A 410 20.51 9.43 12.13
N GLY A 411 21.05 10.57 11.72
CA GLY A 411 20.47 11.92 11.80
C GLY A 411 21.47 12.96 11.33
N GLY A 412 21.11 14.24 11.37
CA GLY A 412 21.97 15.35 10.97
C GLY A 412 22.24 15.42 9.46
N TRP A 413 21.37 14.85 8.64
CA TRP A 413 21.57 14.70 7.19
C TRP A 413 21.53 16.03 6.43
N SER A 414 22.25 16.02 5.31
CA SER A 414 22.30 17.04 4.28
C SER A 414 21.86 16.48 2.92
N ASP A 415 21.78 17.32 1.90
CA ASP A 415 21.46 16.90 0.54
C ASP A 415 22.49 15.93 -0.06
N ASN A 416 23.74 15.89 0.47
CA ASN A 416 24.78 14.95 0.05
C ASN A 416 24.52 13.50 0.51
N ASP A 417 23.70 13.35 1.54
CA ASP A 417 23.35 12.05 2.11
C ASP A 417 22.19 11.38 1.38
N LEU A 418 21.54 12.09 0.45
CA LEU A 418 20.32 11.65 -0.23
C LEU A 418 20.62 10.79 -1.46
N SER A 419 19.78 9.79 -1.67
CA SER A 419 19.66 9.06 -2.95
C SER A 419 19.01 9.95 -4.03
N GLU A 420 18.82 9.43 -5.23
CA GLU A 420 18.06 10.13 -6.28
C GLU A 420 16.58 10.30 -5.89
N SER A 421 15.94 9.24 -5.38
CA SER A 421 14.55 9.30 -4.89
C SER A 421 14.43 10.25 -3.69
N GLY A 422 15.43 10.24 -2.79
CA GLY A 422 15.48 11.17 -1.67
C GLY A 422 15.58 12.62 -2.13
N ARG A 423 16.45 12.95 -3.07
CA ARG A 423 16.55 14.32 -3.62
C ARG A 423 15.25 14.78 -4.25
N PHE A 424 14.60 13.92 -5.04
CA PHE A 424 13.28 14.23 -5.61
C PHE A 424 12.26 14.54 -4.52
N LEU A 425 12.11 13.65 -3.54
CA LEU A 425 11.15 13.82 -2.45
C LEU A 425 11.39 15.09 -1.65
N ILE A 426 12.65 15.32 -1.22
CA ILE A 426 13.00 16.50 -0.39
C ILE A 426 12.77 17.79 -1.16
N GLU A 427 13.01 17.82 -2.48
CA GLU A 427 12.65 18.96 -3.32
C GLU A 427 11.14 19.25 -3.28
N GLN A 428 10.29 18.20 -3.32
CA GLN A 428 8.85 18.41 -3.23
C GLN A 428 8.44 18.88 -1.82
N LEU A 429 8.99 18.29 -0.75
CA LEU A 429 8.68 18.70 0.63
C LEU A 429 9.00 20.16 0.89
N ARG A 430 10.09 20.70 0.32
CA ARG A 430 10.51 22.10 0.48
C ARG A 430 9.68 23.12 -0.30
N LYS A 431 8.81 22.67 -1.22
CA LYS A 431 7.87 23.53 -1.96
C LYS A 431 6.63 23.87 -1.14
N HIS A 432 6.33 23.07 -0.14
CA HIS A 432 5.15 23.15 0.73
C HIS A 432 5.52 23.62 2.14
#